data_9ee5c876755c72034254cf1dd94cb1c3
#
_entry.id   9ee5c876755c72034254cf1dd94cb1c3
#
_cell.length_a   1.000
_cell.length_b   1.000
_cell.length_c   1.000
_cell.angle_alpha   90.00
_cell.angle_beta   90.00
_cell.angle_gamma   90.00
#
_symmetry.space_group_name_H-M   'P 1'
#
loop_
_entity.id
_entity.type
_entity.pdbx_description
1 polymer ?
#
loop_
_entity_poly.entity_id
_entity_poly.type
_entity_poly.pdbx_seq_one_letter_code
_entity_poly.pdbx_strand_id
1 'polypeptide(L)'
;MQIEQFDTGLKGQENVEKIVITPEENYNYKQIVRKYLGTIVKEGISRLDQNLQNMFSKDVNINCFYPLNEFIGIYDFKEKFWKPLFNSFPDLERREQLVISGAFRDKIQVGTISTLSGVFKKTWLGIKPNNKMINLKCCEIHELKDNKIIESYILIDLIDLLIQTGTNPLNNSRGSEGNWLNTINTDGVNFF
;
A
#
# COMPACT_ATOMS: atom_id res chain seq x y z
N MET A 1 -10.31 23.86 25.13
CA MET A 1 -9.27 24.22 24.15
C MET A 1 -9.89 24.05 22.79
N GLN A 2 -10.31 25.14 22.14
CA GLN A 2 -10.92 25.10 20.81
C GLN A 2 -9.79 24.88 19.81
N ILE A 3 -9.93 23.82 19.00
CA ILE A 3 -9.04 23.55 17.87
C ILE A 3 -9.50 24.49 16.75
N GLU A 4 -8.69 25.49 16.42
CA GLU A 4 -8.91 26.35 15.25
C GLU A 4 -8.93 25.48 13.98
N GLN A 5 -10.03 25.58 13.24
CA GLN A 5 -10.13 24.99 11.91
C GLN A 5 -9.19 25.72 10.98
N PHE A 6 -8.19 25.02 10.44
CA PHE A 6 -7.41 25.53 9.32
C PHE A 6 -8.31 25.66 8.09
N ASP A 7 -8.62 26.90 7.72
CA ASP A 7 -9.29 27.22 6.46
C ASP A 7 -8.30 26.98 5.30
N THR A 8 -8.50 25.92 4.56
CA THR A 8 -7.61 25.51 3.45
C THR A 8 -7.86 26.30 2.15
N GLY A 9 -8.67 27.36 2.16
CA GLY A 9 -8.81 28.28 1.02
C GLY A 9 -9.42 27.71 -0.27
N LEU A 10 -9.95 26.52 -0.26
CA LEU A 10 -10.62 25.88 -1.41
C LEU A 10 -12.06 26.38 -1.50
N LYS A 11 -12.27 27.46 -2.23
CA LYS A 11 -13.60 27.91 -2.66
C LYS A 11 -14.20 26.89 -3.61
N GLY A 12 -15.30 26.26 -3.20
CA GLY A 12 -16.06 25.30 -4.01
C GLY A 12 -16.39 23.99 -3.29
N GLN A 13 -16.60 24.03 -1.97
CA GLN A 13 -17.14 22.87 -1.26
C GLN A 13 -18.66 22.82 -1.49
N GLU A 14 -19.10 21.97 -2.44
CA GLU A 14 -20.44 21.40 -2.39
C GLU A 14 -20.66 20.79 -1.00
N ASN A 15 -21.90 20.83 -0.51
CA ASN A 15 -22.30 20.16 0.74
C ASN A 15 -22.17 18.64 0.58
N VAL A 16 -20.96 18.12 0.74
CA VAL A 16 -20.71 16.69 0.77
C VAL A 16 -21.12 16.19 2.16
N GLU A 17 -22.07 15.28 2.22
CA GLU A 17 -22.45 14.59 3.46
C GLU A 17 -21.19 13.97 4.08
N LYS A 18 -20.83 14.45 5.29
CA LYS A 18 -19.68 13.92 6.00
C LYS A 18 -20.04 12.59 6.65
N ILE A 19 -19.39 11.52 6.23
CA ILE A 19 -19.49 10.23 6.94
C ILE A 19 -18.78 10.39 8.30
N VAL A 20 -19.51 10.05 9.36
CA VAL A 20 -18.96 9.97 10.72
C VAL A 20 -18.82 8.51 11.07
N ILE A 21 -17.59 8.07 11.35
CA ILE A 21 -17.30 6.69 11.76
C ILE A 21 -17.00 6.63 13.26
N THR A 22 -17.50 5.59 13.90
CA THR A 22 -17.19 5.30 15.30
C THR A 22 -15.76 4.76 15.47
N PRO A 23 -15.17 4.83 16.67
CA PRO A 23 -13.86 4.20 16.93
C PRO A 23 -13.83 2.70 16.62
N GLU A 24 -14.93 1.99 16.84
CA GLU A 24 -15.05 0.55 16.54
C GLU A 24 -15.06 0.29 15.03
N GLU A 25 -15.85 1.04 14.28
CA GLU A 25 -15.85 0.96 12.81
C GLU A 25 -14.47 1.29 12.23
N ASN A 26 -13.83 2.32 12.76
CA ASN A 26 -12.48 2.71 12.37
C ASN A 26 -11.49 1.54 12.59
N TYR A 27 -11.54 0.90 13.77
CA TYR A 27 -10.72 -0.27 14.05
C TYR A 27 -11.02 -1.42 13.07
N ASN A 28 -12.30 -1.70 12.79
CA ASN A 28 -12.71 -2.77 11.88
C ASN A 28 -12.20 -2.55 10.45
N TYR A 29 -12.27 -1.33 9.91
CA TYR A 29 -11.73 -1.03 8.58
C TYR A 29 -10.21 -1.29 8.50
N LYS A 30 -9.46 -0.90 9.53
CA LYS A 30 -8.02 -1.21 9.61
C LYS A 30 -7.75 -2.71 9.59
N GLN A 31 -8.50 -3.48 10.38
CA GLN A 31 -8.34 -4.94 10.43
C GLN A 31 -8.70 -5.63 9.11
N ILE A 32 -9.75 -5.16 8.42
CA ILE A 32 -10.14 -5.67 7.10
C ILE A 32 -8.97 -5.53 6.11
N VAL A 33 -8.45 -4.33 5.93
CA VAL A 33 -7.37 -4.08 4.97
C VAL A 33 -6.08 -4.81 5.37
N ARG A 34 -5.69 -4.75 6.64
CA ARG A 34 -4.53 -5.47 7.16
C ARG A 34 -4.60 -6.96 6.89
N LYS A 35 -5.75 -7.59 7.20
CA LYS A 35 -5.99 -9.01 6.94
C LYS A 35 -5.88 -9.32 5.45
N TYR A 36 -6.47 -8.49 4.61
CA TYR A 36 -6.45 -8.67 3.18
C TYR A 36 -5.03 -8.67 2.62
N LEU A 37 -4.30 -7.59 2.85
CA LEU A 37 -2.94 -7.44 2.31
C LEU A 37 -1.98 -8.52 2.84
N GLY A 38 -2.09 -8.87 4.13
CA GLY A 38 -1.30 -9.95 4.72
C GLY A 38 -1.65 -11.33 4.12
N THR A 39 -2.92 -11.58 3.83
CA THR A 39 -3.37 -12.85 3.23
C THR A 39 -2.85 -13.01 1.80
N ILE A 40 -2.87 -11.97 0.95
CA ILE A 40 -2.33 -12.03 -0.41
C ILE A 40 -0.87 -12.50 -0.38
N VAL A 41 -0.05 -11.88 0.45
CA VAL A 41 1.37 -12.19 0.49
C VAL A 41 1.61 -13.57 1.11
N LYS A 42 0.89 -13.92 2.19
CA LYS A 42 1.03 -15.21 2.86
C LYS A 42 0.65 -16.40 1.99
N GLU A 43 -0.44 -16.29 1.22
CA GLU A 43 -0.95 -17.38 0.37
C GLU A 43 -0.33 -17.35 -1.03
N GLY A 44 0.25 -16.22 -1.41
CA GLY A 44 1.00 -16.06 -2.65
C GLY A 44 0.18 -16.31 -3.91
N ILE A 45 0.87 -16.72 -4.96
CA ILE A 45 0.30 -16.85 -6.30
C ILE A 45 -0.77 -17.96 -6.39
N SER A 46 -0.71 -18.97 -5.52
CA SER A 46 -1.61 -20.15 -5.56
C SER A 46 -3.08 -19.79 -5.28
N ARG A 47 -3.33 -18.78 -4.45
CA ARG A 47 -4.68 -18.32 -4.10
C ARG A 47 -4.95 -16.87 -4.50
N LEU A 48 -4.10 -16.32 -5.33
CA LEU A 48 -4.15 -14.91 -5.69
C LEU A 48 -5.51 -14.49 -6.27
N ASP A 49 -6.07 -15.28 -7.19
CA ASP A 49 -7.38 -14.99 -7.80
C ASP A 49 -8.50 -14.89 -6.76
N GLN A 50 -8.57 -15.88 -5.88
CA GLN A 50 -9.59 -15.92 -4.84
C GLN A 50 -9.44 -14.74 -3.85
N ASN A 51 -8.20 -14.45 -3.47
CA ASN A 51 -7.91 -13.35 -2.54
C ASN A 51 -8.29 -12.00 -3.17
N LEU A 52 -7.89 -11.73 -4.39
CA LEU A 52 -8.24 -10.48 -5.06
C LEU A 52 -9.76 -10.32 -5.23
N GLN A 53 -10.48 -11.38 -5.63
CA GLN A 53 -11.94 -11.34 -5.74
C GLN A 53 -12.64 -11.12 -4.40
N ASN A 54 -12.08 -11.63 -3.31
CA ASN A 54 -12.63 -11.44 -1.97
C ASN A 54 -12.43 -10.01 -1.45
N MET A 55 -11.34 -9.36 -1.85
CA MET A 55 -10.89 -8.09 -1.28
C MET A 55 -11.28 -6.87 -2.09
N PHE A 56 -11.22 -7.00 -3.41
CA PHE A 56 -11.44 -5.89 -4.32
C PHE A 56 -12.79 -5.96 -5.01
N SER A 57 -13.34 -4.81 -5.36
CA SER A 57 -14.44 -4.73 -6.33
C SER A 57 -13.95 -5.24 -7.69
N LYS A 58 -14.86 -5.80 -8.48
CA LYS A 58 -14.55 -6.28 -9.83
C LYS A 58 -13.97 -5.15 -10.70
N ASP A 59 -14.52 -3.96 -10.55
CA ASP A 59 -14.19 -2.77 -11.34
C ASP A 59 -13.29 -1.79 -10.55
N VAL A 60 -12.45 -2.34 -9.65
CA VAL A 60 -11.54 -1.54 -8.83
C VAL A 60 -10.60 -0.70 -9.71
N ASN A 61 -10.40 0.56 -9.30
CA ASN A 61 -9.37 1.42 -9.89
C ASN A 61 -8.10 1.36 -9.03
N ILE A 62 -6.97 1.00 -9.64
CA ILE A 62 -5.67 0.88 -8.97
C ILE A 62 -4.71 1.90 -9.60
N ASN A 63 -4.36 2.92 -8.85
CA ASN A 63 -3.36 3.90 -9.22
C ASN A 63 -2.01 3.48 -8.64
N CYS A 64 -1.05 3.18 -9.50
CA CYS A 64 0.28 2.74 -9.13
C CYS A 64 1.34 3.77 -9.52
N PHE A 65 2.55 3.52 -9.02
CA PHE A 65 3.76 4.24 -9.40
C PHE A 65 4.19 3.92 -10.86
N TYR A 66 4.99 4.81 -11.45
CA TYR A 66 5.64 4.54 -12.73
C TYR A 66 6.57 3.30 -12.64
N PRO A 67 6.60 2.38 -13.63
CA PRO A 67 5.96 2.42 -14.95
C PRO A 67 4.58 1.73 -15.01
N LEU A 68 4.03 1.30 -13.89
CA LEU A 68 2.77 0.55 -13.86
C LEU A 68 1.54 1.45 -14.09
N ASN A 69 1.57 2.68 -13.59
CA ASN A 69 0.57 3.71 -13.72
C ASN A 69 -0.82 3.30 -13.20
N GLU A 70 -1.74 2.90 -14.06
CA GLU A 70 -3.12 2.62 -13.71
C GLU A 70 -3.57 1.24 -14.18
N PHE A 71 -4.38 0.57 -13.36
CA PHE A 71 -5.09 -0.65 -13.72
C PHE A 71 -6.58 -0.49 -13.45
N ILE A 72 -7.41 -0.95 -14.36
CA ILE A 72 -8.85 -1.05 -14.16
C ILE A 72 -9.23 -2.52 -14.03
N GLY A 73 -9.80 -2.86 -12.88
CA GLY A 73 -10.22 -4.23 -12.57
C GLY A 73 -9.11 -5.15 -12.08
N ILE A 74 -9.55 -6.24 -11.48
CA ILE A 74 -8.69 -7.21 -10.79
C ILE A 74 -7.74 -7.95 -11.74
N TYR A 75 -8.18 -8.19 -13.00
CA TYR A 75 -7.40 -9.00 -13.95
C TYR A 75 -6.06 -8.35 -14.27
N ASP A 76 -6.07 -7.09 -14.68
CA ASP A 76 -4.83 -6.37 -15.03
C ASP A 76 -3.92 -6.19 -13.82
N PHE A 77 -4.48 -5.89 -12.65
CA PHE A 77 -3.73 -5.81 -11.41
C PHE A 77 -3.03 -7.12 -11.05
N LYS A 78 -3.73 -8.25 -11.22
CA LYS A 78 -3.14 -9.57 -11.04
C LYS A 78 -1.99 -9.84 -12.01
N GLU A 79 -2.24 -9.66 -13.32
CA GLU A 79 -1.29 -10.08 -14.36
C GLU A 79 -0.08 -9.14 -14.46
N LYS A 80 -0.27 -7.83 -14.24
CA LYS A 80 0.78 -6.83 -14.45
C LYS A 80 1.51 -6.42 -13.17
N PHE A 81 0.91 -6.62 -11.99
CA PHE A 81 1.52 -6.26 -10.71
C PHE A 81 1.87 -7.50 -9.87
N TRP A 82 0.87 -8.25 -9.38
CA TRP A 82 1.11 -9.31 -8.39
C TRP A 82 1.91 -10.48 -8.92
N LYS A 83 1.55 -11.02 -10.09
CA LYS A 83 2.28 -12.16 -10.67
C LYS A 83 3.76 -11.83 -10.96
N PRO A 84 4.08 -10.70 -11.62
CA PRO A 84 5.49 -10.30 -11.79
C PRO A 84 6.22 -10.10 -10.46
N LEU A 85 5.56 -9.50 -9.46
CA LEU A 85 6.15 -9.28 -8.14
C LEU A 85 6.49 -10.61 -7.46
N PHE A 86 5.53 -11.55 -7.36
CA PHE A 86 5.79 -12.89 -6.80
C PHE A 86 6.81 -13.71 -7.58
N ASN A 87 6.84 -13.58 -8.90
CA ASN A 87 7.87 -14.24 -9.71
C ASN A 87 9.26 -13.69 -9.43
N SER A 88 9.36 -12.41 -9.12
CA SER A 88 10.63 -11.74 -8.85
C SER A 88 11.10 -11.93 -7.41
N PHE A 89 10.17 -12.04 -6.48
CA PHE A 89 10.37 -12.25 -5.05
C PHE A 89 9.56 -13.48 -4.60
N PRO A 90 10.03 -14.71 -4.84
CA PRO A 90 9.26 -15.93 -4.57
C PRO A 90 9.02 -16.21 -3.07
N ASP A 91 9.80 -15.59 -2.20
CA ASP A 91 9.74 -15.64 -0.75
C ASP A 91 9.25 -14.31 -0.13
N LEU A 92 8.40 -13.59 -0.86
CA LEU A 92 7.92 -12.27 -0.45
C LEU A 92 7.19 -12.34 0.90
N GLU A 93 7.62 -11.51 1.83
CA GLU A 93 6.98 -11.24 3.11
C GLU A 93 6.50 -9.79 3.19
N ARG A 94 5.46 -9.53 3.98
CA ARG A 94 4.95 -8.19 4.25
C ARG A 94 4.92 -7.91 5.74
N ARG A 95 5.41 -6.74 6.13
CA ARG A 95 5.35 -6.21 7.50
C ARG A 95 4.71 -4.84 7.48
N GLU A 96 3.53 -4.72 8.08
CA GLU A 96 2.91 -3.43 8.33
C GLU A 96 3.68 -2.68 9.42
N GLN A 97 3.92 -1.39 9.16
CA GLN A 97 4.54 -0.47 10.12
C GLN A 97 3.50 0.51 10.65
N LEU A 98 2.54 0.88 9.82
CA LEU A 98 1.46 1.81 10.18
C LEU A 98 0.19 1.42 9.44
N VAL A 99 -0.95 1.42 10.14
CA VAL A 99 -2.28 1.33 9.54
C VAL A 99 -3.16 2.41 10.16
N ILE A 100 -3.63 3.32 9.36
CA ILE A 100 -4.54 4.39 9.75
C ILE A 100 -5.84 4.28 8.94
N SER A 101 -6.95 4.72 9.50
CA SER A 101 -8.20 4.83 8.75
C SER A 101 -9.00 6.03 9.19
N GLY A 102 -9.88 6.49 8.34
CA GLY A 102 -10.75 7.60 8.61
C GLY A 102 -11.76 7.83 7.51
N ALA A 103 -12.76 8.65 7.81
CA ALA A 103 -13.65 9.20 6.81
C ALA A 103 -13.05 10.48 6.26
N PHE A 104 -12.93 10.57 4.95
CA PHE A 104 -12.55 11.79 4.25
C PHE A 104 -13.65 12.14 3.26
N ARG A 105 -14.35 13.24 3.48
CA ARG A 105 -15.58 13.61 2.77
C ARG A 105 -16.63 12.51 2.94
N ASP A 106 -17.06 11.89 1.84
CA ASP A 106 -18.05 10.80 1.76
C ASP A 106 -17.39 9.41 1.60
N LYS A 107 -16.08 9.29 1.84
CA LYS A 107 -15.29 8.09 1.56
C LYS A 107 -14.65 7.55 2.82
N ILE A 108 -14.66 6.23 2.97
CA ILE A 108 -13.87 5.52 3.99
C ILE A 108 -12.51 5.17 3.39
N GLN A 109 -11.45 5.66 4.00
CA GLN A 109 -10.10 5.42 3.52
C GLN A 109 -9.23 4.74 4.60
N VAL A 110 -8.40 3.81 4.14
CA VAL A 110 -7.39 3.14 4.98
C VAL A 110 -6.03 3.32 4.33
N GLY A 111 -5.12 3.98 5.06
CA GLY A 111 -3.73 4.15 4.66
C GLY A 111 -2.85 3.12 5.35
N THR A 112 -1.87 2.58 4.62
CA THR A 112 -0.86 1.67 5.17
C THR A 112 0.55 2.09 4.79
N ILE A 113 1.48 1.90 5.70
CA ILE A 113 2.92 1.91 5.42
C ILE A 113 3.44 0.53 5.77
N SER A 114 4.14 -0.10 4.85
CA SER A 114 4.65 -1.44 5.00
C SER A 114 6.03 -1.61 4.36
N THR A 115 6.68 -2.70 4.71
CA THR A 115 7.87 -3.19 4.01
C THR A 115 7.56 -4.55 3.42
N LEU A 116 7.80 -4.69 2.11
CA LEU A 116 7.81 -5.96 1.41
C LEU A 116 9.26 -6.44 1.34
N SER A 117 9.54 -7.62 1.88
CA SER A 117 10.89 -8.18 1.96
C SER A 117 10.97 -9.50 1.23
N GLY A 118 12.05 -9.75 0.51
CA GLY A 118 12.26 -11.02 -0.19
C GLY A 118 13.59 -11.04 -0.95
N VAL A 119 14.00 -12.21 -1.40
CA VAL A 119 15.20 -12.37 -2.21
C VAL A 119 14.87 -12.07 -3.67
N PHE A 120 15.52 -11.06 -4.23
CA PHE A 120 15.29 -10.63 -5.61
C PHE A 120 15.91 -11.61 -6.61
N LYS A 121 15.08 -12.46 -7.22
CA LYS A 121 15.51 -13.60 -8.04
C LYS A 121 15.35 -13.41 -9.54
N LYS A 122 14.36 -12.61 -10.00
CA LYS A 122 14.09 -12.40 -11.42
C LYS A 122 13.87 -10.92 -11.70
N THR A 123 14.13 -10.51 -12.93
CA THR A 123 13.93 -9.13 -13.38
C THR A 123 12.49 -8.65 -13.11
N TRP A 124 12.37 -7.50 -12.48
CA TRP A 124 11.13 -6.81 -12.23
C TRP A 124 11.21 -5.37 -12.70
N LEU A 125 10.23 -4.93 -13.49
CA LEU A 125 10.18 -3.57 -14.06
C LEU A 125 11.47 -3.15 -14.77
N GLY A 126 12.16 -4.08 -15.42
CA GLY A 126 13.44 -3.82 -16.09
C GLY A 126 14.66 -3.85 -15.17
N ILE A 127 14.49 -3.89 -13.84
CA ILE A 127 15.59 -3.94 -12.87
C ILE A 127 16.09 -5.37 -12.75
N LYS A 128 17.40 -5.56 -12.92
CA LYS A 128 18.04 -6.88 -12.86
C LYS A 128 18.16 -7.38 -11.42
N PRO A 129 17.94 -8.67 -11.16
CA PRO A 129 18.08 -9.23 -9.83
C PRO A 129 19.54 -9.29 -9.38
N ASN A 130 19.76 -9.16 -8.08
CA ASN A 130 21.08 -9.30 -7.45
C ASN A 130 21.19 -10.55 -6.56
N ASN A 131 20.13 -11.37 -6.46
CA ASN A 131 20.03 -12.54 -5.59
C ASN A 131 20.24 -12.25 -4.09
N LYS A 132 20.01 -11.02 -3.66
CA LYS A 132 20.08 -10.61 -2.26
C LYS A 132 18.70 -10.33 -1.70
N MET A 133 18.62 -10.30 -0.36
CA MET A 133 17.45 -9.80 0.34
C MET A 133 17.27 -8.32 0.02
N ILE A 134 16.07 -7.94 -0.39
CA ILE A 134 15.64 -6.58 -0.69
C ILE A 134 14.47 -6.23 0.22
N ASN A 135 14.43 -4.99 0.66
CA ASN A 135 13.34 -4.43 1.45
C ASN A 135 12.70 -3.28 0.68
N LEU A 136 11.50 -3.52 0.14
CA LEU A 136 10.74 -2.52 -0.61
C LEU A 136 9.81 -1.78 0.35
N LYS A 137 9.98 -0.47 0.48
CA LYS A 137 9.03 0.37 1.21
C LYS A 137 7.80 0.59 0.35
N CYS A 138 6.64 0.38 0.96
CA CYS A 138 5.35 0.48 0.30
C CYS A 138 4.42 1.39 1.11
N CYS A 139 3.79 2.34 0.44
CA CYS A 139 2.73 3.17 0.99
C CYS A 139 1.48 2.95 0.14
N GLU A 140 0.35 2.70 0.80
CA GLU A 140 -0.90 2.43 0.10
C GLU A 140 -2.04 3.22 0.76
N ILE A 141 -2.99 3.66 -0.05
CA ILE A 141 -4.27 4.21 0.39
C ILE A 141 -5.37 3.45 -0.33
N HIS A 142 -6.33 2.94 0.42
CA HIS A 142 -7.44 2.16 -0.11
C HIS A 142 -8.77 2.81 0.27
N GLU A 143 -9.64 3.01 -0.70
CA GLU A 143 -11.02 3.40 -0.46
C GLU A 143 -11.88 2.15 -0.31
N LEU A 144 -12.67 2.09 0.76
CA LEU A 144 -13.56 0.97 1.06
C LEU A 144 -15.02 1.36 0.84
N LYS A 145 -15.76 0.45 0.22
CA LYS A 145 -17.22 0.46 0.14
C LYS A 145 -17.73 -0.96 0.28
N ASP A 146 -18.72 -1.18 1.15
CA ASP A 146 -19.31 -2.51 1.38
C ASP A 146 -18.25 -3.59 1.69
N ASN A 147 -17.25 -3.25 2.51
CA ASN A 147 -16.11 -4.10 2.86
C ASN A 147 -15.26 -4.56 1.66
N LYS A 148 -15.38 -3.89 0.53
CA LYS A 148 -14.52 -4.10 -0.66
C LYS A 148 -13.67 -2.87 -0.92
N ILE A 149 -12.48 -3.10 -1.43
CA ILE A 149 -11.63 -2.03 -1.95
C ILE A 149 -12.12 -1.68 -3.35
N ILE A 150 -12.52 -0.42 -3.54
CA ILE A 150 -13.02 0.09 -4.82
C ILE A 150 -12.01 0.98 -5.54
N GLU A 151 -11.09 1.56 -4.79
CA GLU A 151 -9.98 2.36 -5.32
C GLU A 151 -8.74 2.16 -4.46
N SER A 152 -7.57 2.14 -5.10
CA SER A 152 -6.29 2.04 -4.41
C SER A 152 -5.25 2.95 -5.04
N TYR A 153 -4.41 3.54 -4.20
CA TYR A 153 -3.19 4.24 -4.57
C TYR A 153 -2.03 3.49 -3.95
N ILE A 154 -1.09 3.04 -4.78
CA ILE A 154 0.03 2.20 -4.36
C ILE A 154 1.34 2.86 -4.79
N LEU A 155 2.22 3.07 -3.84
CA LEU A 155 3.57 3.58 -4.08
C LEU A 155 4.60 2.61 -3.50
N ILE A 156 5.52 2.15 -4.34
CA ILE A 156 6.71 1.39 -3.93
C ILE A 156 7.94 2.22 -4.27
N ASP A 157 8.90 2.29 -3.35
CA ASP A 157 10.15 3.02 -3.54
C ASP A 157 11.10 2.27 -4.49
N LEU A 158 10.96 2.55 -5.80
CA LEU A 158 11.83 1.98 -6.83
C LEU A 158 13.23 2.59 -6.82
N ILE A 159 13.40 3.80 -6.30
CA ILE A 159 14.72 4.41 -6.19
C ILE A 159 15.55 3.63 -5.18
N ASP A 160 14.95 3.31 -4.03
CA ASP A 160 15.60 2.48 -3.02
C ASP A 160 15.91 1.06 -3.57
N LEU A 161 15.00 0.45 -4.36
CA LEU A 161 15.28 -0.82 -5.04
C LEU A 161 16.50 -0.72 -5.97
N LEU A 162 16.61 0.34 -6.76
CA LEU A 162 17.77 0.56 -7.65
C LEU A 162 19.05 0.67 -6.84
N ILE A 163 19.05 1.42 -5.75
CA ILE A 163 20.20 1.56 -4.85
C ILE A 163 20.58 0.21 -4.25
N GLN A 164 19.64 -0.56 -3.72
CA GLN A 164 19.87 -1.89 -3.16
C GLN A 164 20.40 -2.89 -4.21
N THR A 165 20.12 -2.68 -5.50
CA THR A 165 20.64 -3.51 -6.60
C THR A 165 21.98 -2.99 -7.17
N GLY A 166 22.53 -1.92 -6.62
CA GLY A 166 23.83 -1.35 -7.00
C GLY A 166 23.76 -0.29 -8.10
N THR A 167 22.55 0.20 -8.42
CA THR A 167 22.36 1.29 -9.38
C THR A 167 21.89 2.53 -8.62
N ASN A 168 22.71 3.57 -8.57
CA ASN A 168 22.30 4.84 -7.97
C ASN A 168 21.90 5.83 -9.08
N PRO A 169 20.59 6.07 -9.28
CA PRO A 169 20.11 6.98 -10.33
C PRO A 169 20.20 8.45 -9.93
N LEU A 170 20.51 8.74 -8.68
CA LEU A 170 20.57 10.09 -8.12
C LEU A 170 21.98 10.44 -7.65
N ASN A 171 22.23 11.72 -7.44
CA ASN A 171 23.44 12.16 -6.76
C ASN A 171 23.51 11.64 -5.33
N ASN A 172 24.72 11.56 -4.77
CA ASN A 172 24.93 11.14 -3.39
C ASN A 172 24.03 11.95 -2.42
N SER A 173 23.55 11.27 -1.39
CA SER A 173 22.76 11.89 -0.34
C SER A 173 23.48 13.11 0.25
N ARG A 174 22.74 14.19 0.47
CA ARG A 174 23.25 15.42 1.12
C ARG A 174 23.12 15.38 2.64
N GLY A 175 22.55 14.34 3.19
CA GLY A 175 22.36 14.13 4.62
C GLY A 175 22.80 12.74 5.07
N SER A 176 22.58 12.42 6.33
CA SER A 176 22.75 11.06 6.82
C SER A 176 21.65 10.17 6.24
N GLU A 177 22.03 9.03 5.66
CA GLU A 177 21.07 8.01 5.27
C GLU A 177 20.41 7.45 6.55
N GLY A 178 19.20 7.94 6.83
CA GLY A 178 18.45 7.48 7.99
C GLY A 178 17.83 6.11 7.72
N ASN A 179 18.14 5.13 8.53
CA ASN A 179 17.29 3.97 8.62
C ASN A 179 15.93 4.44 9.16
N TRP A 180 14.86 4.22 8.41
CA TRP A 180 13.52 4.39 8.92
C TRP A 180 13.37 3.41 10.08
N LEU A 181 13.48 3.91 11.30
CA LEU A 181 13.17 3.14 12.49
C LEU A 181 11.72 2.68 12.37
N ASN A 182 11.47 1.43 12.74
CA ASN A 182 10.11 0.94 12.87
C ASN A 182 9.35 1.88 13.78
N THR A 183 8.43 2.66 13.21
CA THR A 183 7.56 3.51 14.00
C THR A 183 6.66 2.59 14.82
N ILE A 184 6.68 2.78 16.13
CA ILE A 184 5.71 2.14 17.00
C ILE A 184 4.35 2.70 16.58
N ASN A 185 3.45 1.81 16.19
CA ASN A 185 2.10 2.23 15.86
C ASN A 185 1.42 2.81 17.10
N THR A 186 1.19 4.11 17.08
CA THR A 186 0.62 4.86 18.21
C THR A 186 -0.91 4.86 18.21
N ASP A 187 -1.57 4.26 17.21
CA ASP A 187 -3.03 4.31 17.10
C ASP A 187 -3.74 3.08 17.72
N GLY A 188 -3.03 2.30 18.53
CA GLY A 188 -3.60 1.22 19.34
C GLY A 188 -3.74 -0.13 18.62
N VAL A 189 -3.24 -0.28 17.40
CA VAL A 189 -3.19 -1.58 16.73
C VAL A 189 -1.91 -2.32 17.18
N ASN A 190 -2.06 -3.29 18.08
CA ASN A 190 -0.96 -4.16 18.47
C ASN A 190 -0.61 -5.11 17.33
N PHE A 191 0.66 -5.17 16.95
CA PHE A 191 1.21 -6.03 15.89
C PHE A 191 1.75 -7.36 16.47
N PHE A 192 1.09 -7.95 17.47
CA PHE A 192 1.47 -9.24 18.03
C PHE A 192 0.47 -10.32 17.67
#